data_fb80b6053c12429b3df047eed1ada527
#
_entry.id   fb80b6053c12429b3df047eed1ada527
#
_cell.length_a   1.000
_cell.length_b   1.000
_cell.length_c   1.000
_cell.angle_alpha   90.00
_cell.angle_beta   90.00
_cell.angle_gamma   90.00
#
_symmetry.space_group_name_H-M   'P 1'
#
loop_
_entity.id
_entity.type
_entity.pdbx_description
1 polymer ?
#
loop_
_entity_poly.entity_id
_entity_poly.type
_entity_poly.pdbx_seq_one_letter_code
_entity_poly.pdbx_strand_id
1 'polypeptide(L)'
;EFRRVLFRSLGKESVYRRLRGEVRFSFDEVALIAKTLSFSVDNIIGSQINEKAIFEINLIDANQINSAYTKTLENDIKIIKNINKTKDSVLKCAFSNLPYLFYLHHQNLSKLRLFKYAYQIKKSQPLPFKDFIIDKEVFNTQKILTSELKKRRHSSVIISHDIFSSIIREINYFYNLNLLDEHDLISLKDELNDLLNELYTYTVSGQYANEADLFLYLSNVDIESSYVLLEGNGISLAHLAIYGIIGMNSQNKNI
;
A
#
# COMPACT_ATOMS: atom_id res chain seq x y z
N GLU A 1 -12.96 -14.44 -19.80
CA GLU A 1 -13.92 -14.33 -18.67
C GLU A 1 -15.14 -13.47 -19.03
N PHE A 2 -14.97 -12.25 -19.52
CA PHE A 2 -16.05 -11.34 -19.93
C PHE A 2 -17.12 -12.02 -20.80
N ARG A 3 -16.71 -12.73 -21.87
CA ARG A 3 -17.64 -13.48 -22.73
C ARG A 3 -18.38 -14.59 -21.98
N ARG A 4 -17.73 -15.32 -21.08
CA ARG A 4 -18.33 -16.41 -20.29
C ARG A 4 -19.48 -15.95 -19.40
N VAL A 5 -19.37 -14.76 -18.82
CA VAL A 5 -20.39 -14.20 -17.93
C VAL A 5 -21.64 -13.80 -18.70
N LEU A 6 -21.46 -13.08 -19.78
CA LEU A 6 -22.58 -12.67 -20.65
C LEU A 6 -23.27 -13.86 -21.33
N PHE A 7 -22.53 -14.92 -21.69
CA PHE A 7 -23.10 -16.12 -22.30
C PHE A 7 -23.92 -16.96 -21.34
N ARG A 8 -23.82 -16.79 -20.02
CA ARG A 8 -24.68 -17.48 -19.05
C ARG A 8 -26.09 -16.87 -18.96
N SER A 9 -26.21 -15.58 -19.20
CA SER A 9 -27.48 -14.84 -19.09
C SER A 9 -28.10 -14.46 -20.43
N LEU A 10 -27.31 -14.42 -21.50
CA LEU A 10 -27.72 -13.98 -22.82
C LEU A 10 -27.28 -14.98 -23.89
N GLY A 11 -28.11 -15.19 -24.92
CA GLY A 11 -27.72 -15.97 -26.08
C GLY A 11 -26.51 -15.37 -26.82
N LYS A 12 -25.71 -16.23 -27.46
CA LYS A 12 -24.45 -15.89 -28.13
C LYS A 12 -24.57 -14.67 -29.07
N GLU A 13 -25.60 -14.65 -29.92
CA GLU A 13 -25.84 -13.57 -30.87
C GLU A 13 -26.15 -12.24 -30.16
N SER A 14 -26.91 -12.28 -29.07
CA SER A 14 -27.24 -11.10 -28.24
C SER A 14 -26.01 -10.46 -27.63
N VAL A 15 -25.03 -11.27 -27.19
CA VAL A 15 -23.73 -10.77 -26.66
C VAL A 15 -22.92 -10.11 -27.76
N TYR A 16 -22.83 -10.71 -28.95
CA TYR A 16 -22.08 -10.14 -30.07
C TYR A 16 -22.66 -8.82 -30.55
N ARG A 17 -24.00 -8.69 -30.60
CA ARG A 17 -24.66 -7.43 -30.95
C ARG A 17 -24.34 -6.30 -29.96
N ARG A 18 -24.26 -6.62 -28.64
CA ARG A 18 -23.83 -5.64 -27.63
C ARG A 18 -22.36 -5.25 -27.78
N LEU A 19 -21.48 -6.21 -28.04
CA LEU A 19 -20.07 -5.96 -28.24
C LEU A 19 -19.77 -5.13 -29.50
N ARG A 20 -20.62 -5.22 -30.53
CA ARG A 20 -20.56 -4.39 -31.73
C ARG A 20 -21.22 -3.02 -31.57
N GLY A 21 -21.85 -2.76 -30.40
CA GLY A 21 -22.55 -1.50 -30.15
C GLY A 21 -23.94 -1.39 -30.82
N GLU A 22 -24.44 -2.47 -31.43
CA GLU A 22 -25.77 -2.52 -32.07
C GLU A 22 -26.91 -2.48 -31.05
N VAL A 23 -26.65 -2.98 -29.84
CA VAL A 23 -27.58 -3.00 -28.71
C VAL A 23 -26.85 -2.49 -27.47
N ARG A 24 -27.45 -1.57 -26.73
CA ARG A 24 -26.90 -1.04 -25.48
C ARG A 24 -26.99 -2.10 -24.38
N PHE A 25 -26.02 -2.10 -23.48
CA PHE A 25 -26.10 -2.87 -22.24
C PHE A 25 -27.16 -2.26 -21.31
N SER A 26 -27.96 -3.10 -20.68
CA SER A 26 -28.80 -2.65 -19.56
C SER A 26 -27.95 -2.40 -18.32
N PHE A 27 -28.49 -1.66 -17.36
CA PHE A 27 -27.79 -1.41 -16.08
C PHE A 27 -27.49 -2.72 -15.33
N ASP A 28 -28.42 -3.67 -15.33
CA ASP A 28 -28.24 -4.98 -14.69
C ASP A 28 -27.10 -5.79 -15.34
N GLU A 29 -26.98 -5.71 -16.66
CA GLU A 29 -25.89 -6.36 -17.39
C GLU A 29 -24.55 -5.72 -17.07
N VAL A 30 -24.48 -4.39 -16.98
CA VAL A 30 -23.27 -3.66 -16.58
C VAL A 30 -22.91 -4.00 -15.13
N ALA A 31 -23.88 -4.03 -14.22
CA ALA A 31 -23.66 -4.39 -12.82
C ALA A 31 -23.13 -5.83 -12.67
N LEU A 32 -23.69 -6.79 -13.44
CA LEU A 32 -23.23 -8.18 -13.47
C LEU A 32 -21.79 -8.28 -13.99
N ILE A 33 -21.46 -7.56 -15.05
CA ILE A 33 -20.11 -7.50 -15.63
C ILE A 33 -19.13 -6.92 -14.62
N ALA A 34 -19.46 -5.77 -14.02
CA ALA A 34 -18.64 -5.10 -13.04
C ALA A 34 -18.35 -5.99 -11.82
N LYS A 35 -19.38 -6.66 -11.28
CA LYS A 35 -19.24 -7.62 -10.17
C LYS A 35 -18.35 -8.80 -10.53
N THR A 36 -18.46 -9.33 -11.74
CA THR A 36 -17.72 -10.53 -12.16
C THR A 36 -16.27 -10.24 -12.51
N LEU A 37 -16.03 -9.09 -13.12
CA LEU A 37 -14.68 -8.63 -13.47
C LEU A 37 -14.01 -7.83 -12.36
N SER A 38 -14.71 -7.65 -11.23
CA SER A 38 -14.24 -6.94 -10.04
C SER A 38 -13.72 -5.52 -10.36
N PHE A 39 -14.48 -4.75 -11.14
CA PHE A 39 -14.21 -3.32 -11.36
C PHE A 39 -15.38 -2.45 -10.89
N SER A 40 -15.09 -1.20 -10.53
CA SER A 40 -16.11 -0.21 -10.16
C SER A 40 -16.61 0.52 -11.41
N VAL A 41 -17.94 0.59 -11.56
CA VAL A 41 -18.58 1.41 -12.61
C VAL A 41 -18.30 2.89 -12.35
N ASP A 42 -18.24 3.30 -11.08
CA ASP A 42 -17.95 4.69 -10.69
C ASP A 42 -16.55 5.12 -11.13
N ASN A 43 -15.57 4.20 -11.10
CA ASN A 43 -14.22 4.49 -11.62
C ASN A 43 -14.21 4.79 -13.12
N ILE A 44 -15.12 4.15 -13.88
CA ILE A 44 -15.24 4.40 -15.33
C ILE A 44 -15.95 5.74 -15.58
N ILE A 45 -17.03 6.01 -14.84
CA ILE A 45 -17.83 7.22 -15.01
C ILE A 45 -17.14 8.43 -14.36
N GLY A 46 -16.62 8.26 -13.15
CA GLY A 46 -16.02 9.32 -12.33
C GLY A 46 -14.69 9.84 -12.88
N SER A 47 -13.96 9.03 -13.68
CA SER A 47 -12.73 9.48 -14.33
C SER A 47 -12.94 10.65 -15.35
N GLN A 48 -14.19 10.94 -15.70
CA GLN A 48 -14.56 12.05 -16.58
C GLN A 48 -14.95 13.32 -15.82
N ILE A 49 -15.01 13.29 -14.48
CA ILE A 49 -15.32 14.46 -13.65
C ILE A 49 -14.01 15.13 -13.25
N ASN A 50 -13.63 16.19 -13.93
CA ASN A 50 -12.33 16.87 -13.80
C ASN A 50 -12.02 17.44 -12.39
N GLU A 51 -12.99 17.54 -11.49
CA GLU A 51 -12.82 18.15 -10.16
C GLU A 51 -12.97 17.15 -9.00
N LYS A 52 -13.14 15.86 -9.30
CA LYS A 52 -13.35 14.82 -8.27
C LYS A 52 -12.45 13.63 -8.51
N ALA A 53 -11.85 13.12 -7.43
CA ALA A 53 -11.13 11.86 -7.42
C ALA A 53 -11.95 10.78 -6.71
N ILE A 54 -11.96 9.57 -7.26
CA ILE A 54 -12.57 8.40 -6.63
C ILE A 54 -11.45 7.57 -6.00
N PHE A 55 -11.61 7.25 -4.73
CA PHE A 55 -10.69 6.41 -3.98
C PHE A 55 -11.35 5.10 -3.56
N GLU A 56 -10.65 4.00 -3.75
CA GLU A 56 -11.01 2.69 -3.25
C GLU A 56 -10.32 2.43 -1.90
N ILE A 57 -11.10 2.09 -0.87
CA ILE A 57 -10.57 1.80 0.46
C ILE A 57 -10.29 0.30 0.57
N ASN A 58 -9.06 -0.06 0.92
CA ASN A 58 -8.67 -1.44 1.19
C ASN A 58 -8.90 -1.76 2.67
N LEU A 59 -10.05 -2.39 2.98
CA LEU A 59 -10.35 -2.84 4.33
C LEU A 59 -9.70 -4.20 4.57
N ILE A 60 -9.02 -4.33 5.71
CA ILE A 60 -8.35 -5.56 6.13
C ILE A 60 -9.08 -6.12 7.35
N ASP A 61 -9.54 -7.37 7.25
CA ASP A 61 -10.14 -8.06 8.39
C ASP A 61 -9.09 -8.38 9.45
N ALA A 62 -9.24 -7.78 10.63
CA ALA A 62 -8.33 -7.98 11.75
C ALA A 62 -8.33 -9.43 12.30
N ASN A 63 -9.36 -10.23 12.02
CA ASN A 63 -9.41 -11.64 12.42
C ASN A 63 -8.60 -12.54 11.47
N GLN A 64 -8.36 -12.07 10.26
CA GLN A 64 -7.60 -12.77 9.22
C GLN A 64 -6.46 -11.90 8.70
N ILE A 65 -5.78 -11.20 9.61
CA ILE A 65 -4.82 -10.16 9.25
C ILE A 65 -3.71 -10.67 8.32
N ASN A 66 -3.17 -11.87 8.55
CA ASN A 66 -2.10 -12.43 7.73
C ASN A 66 -2.56 -12.61 6.28
N SER A 67 -3.64 -13.37 6.05
CA SER A 67 -4.13 -13.68 4.69
C SER A 67 -4.70 -12.46 3.98
N ALA A 68 -5.46 -11.61 4.69
CA ALA A 68 -6.05 -10.41 4.10
C ALA A 68 -4.97 -9.38 3.71
N TYR A 69 -3.98 -9.19 4.58
CA TYR A 69 -2.87 -8.28 4.29
C TYR A 69 -1.97 -8.80 3.17
N THR A 70 -1.62 -10.09 3.17
CA THR A 70 -0.87 -10.71 2.06
C THR A 70 -1.56 -10.48 0.73
N LYS A 71 -2.87 -10.72 0.65
CA LYS A 71 -3.66 -10.48 -0.57
C LYS A 71 -3.61 -9.03 -1.04
N THR A 72 -3.68 -8.07 -0.12
CA THR A 72 -3.54 -6.65 -0.43
C THR A 72 -2.16 -6.35 -1.01
N LEU A 73 -1.09 -6.81 -0.34
CA LEU A 73 0.28 -6.64 -0.82
C LEU A 73 0.51 -7.27 -2.21
N GLU A 74 -0.05 -8.46 -2.47
CA GLU A 74 0.05 -9.11 -3.78
C GLU A 74 -0.62 -8.29 -4.89
N ASN A 75 -1.76 -7.67 -4.60
CA ASN A 75 -2.44 -6.79 -5.56
C ASN A 75 -1.60 -5.53 -5.82
N ASP A 76 -1.05 -4.92 -4.78
CA ASP A 76 -0.16 -3.77 -4.92
C ASP A 76 1.08 -4.14 -5.74
N ILE A 77 1.71 -5.28 -5.48
CA ILE A 77 2.85 -5.80 -6.25
C ILE A 77 2.51 -5.95 -7.74
N LYS A 78 1.33 -6.47 -8.07
CA LYS A 78 0.89 -6.60 -9.48
C LYS A 78 0.82 -5.25 -10.19
N ILE A 79 0.23 -4.25 -9.53
CA ILE A 79 0.12 -2.88 -10.06
C ILE A 79 1.51 -2.28 -10.23
N ILE A 80 2.35 -2.37 -9.20
CA ILE A 80 3.70 -1.83 -9.18
C ILE A 80 4.58 -2.46 -10.27
N LYS A 81 4.52 -3.79 -10.43
CA LYS A 81 5.23 -4.48 -11.52
C LYS A 81 4.78 -4.01 -12.90
N ASN A 82 3.49 -3.67 -13.05
CA ASN A 82 3.00 -3.13 -14.31
C ASN A 82 3.52 -1.72 -14.58
N ILE A 83 3.56 -0.86 -13.56
CA ILE A 83 4.14 0.49 -13.61
C ILE A 83 5.64 0.41 -13.97
N ASN A 84 6.38 -0.53 -13.37
CA ASN A 84 7.82 -0.70 -13.57
C ASN A 84 8.23 -1.27 -14.94
N LYS A 85 7.28 -1.61 -15.82
CA LYS A 85 7.61 -2.06 -17.20
C LYS A 85 8.28 -0.97 -18.04
N THR A 86 8.10 0.28 -17.70
CA THR A 86 8.72 1.42 -18.38
C THR A 86 9.90 1.96 -17.56
N LYS A 87 10.93 2.45 -18.26
CA LYS A 87 12.13 2.99 -17.60
C LYS A 87 11.93 4.38 -16.98
N ASP A 88 10.84 5.03 -17.30
CA ASP A 88 10.43 6.36 -16.82
C ASP A 88 9.49 6.33 -15.60
N SER A 89 9.38 5.16 -14.96
CA SER A 89 8.57 5.04 -13.76
C SER A 89 9.12 5.90 -12.61
N VAL A 90 8.22 6.61 -11.91
CA VAL A 90 8.54 7.58 -10.86
C VAL A 90 7.77 7.24 -9.59
N LEU A 91 8.41 7.48 -8.45
CA LEU A 91 7.81 7.48 -7.12
C LEU A 91 7.94 8.88 -6.53
N LYS A 92 6.82 9.48 -6.15
CA LYS A 92 6.78 10.73 -5.38
C LYS A 92 5.96 10.49 -4.12
N CYS A 93 6.48 10.81 -2.96
CA CYS A 93 5.75 10.62 -1.73
C CYS A 93 6.11 11.65 -0.66
N ALA A 94 5.17 11.88 0.25
CA ALA A 94 5.40 12.62 1.46
C ALA A 94 4.83 11.83 2.64
N PHE A 95 5.55 11.83 3.77
CA PHE A 95 5.21 11.04 4.93
C PHE A 95 5.24 11.87 6.21
N SER A 96 4.14 11.82 6.94
CA SER A 96 4.02 12.38 8.29
C SER A 96 4.63 11.48 9.37
N ASN A 97 4.81 10.19 9.08
CA ASN A 97 5.37 9.19 9.98
C ASN A 97 6.47 8.43 9.26
N LEU A 98 7.20 7.58 9.99
CA LEU A 98 8.25 6.74 9.41
C LEU A 98 7.72 5.96 8.22
N PRO A 99 8.27 6.18 7.01
CA PRO A 99 7.76 5.58 5.79
C PRO A 99 7.89 4.05 5.82
N TYR A 100 6.77 3.34 5.70
CA TYR A 100 6.76 1.88 5.74
C TYR A 100 7.62 1.25 4.63
N LEU A 101 7.78 1.92 3.52
CA LEU A 101 8.63 1.46 2.40
C LEU A 101 10.09 1.24 2.81
N PHE A 102 10.56 1.92 3.85
CA PHE A 102 11.93 1.77 4.33
C PHE A 102 12.09 0.64 5.34
N TYR A 103 11.04 0.29 6.13
CA TYR A 103 11.18 -0.68 7.22
C TYR A 103 10.40 -1.99 7.04
N LEU A 104 9.63 -2.18 5.96
CA LEU A 104 8.89 -3.43 5.77
C LEU A 104 9.76 -4.71 5.69
N HIS A 105 11.04 -4.58 5.40
CA HIS A 105 11.98 -5.70 5.41
C HIS A 105 12.59 -5.98 6.79
N HIS A 106 12.42 -5.09 7.76
CA HIS A 106 12.74 -5.28 9.17
C HIS A 106 11.59 -6.00 9.87
N GLN A 107 11.86 -7.19 10.40
CA GLN A 107 10.79 -8.09 10.86
C GLN A 107 10.01 -7.55 12.06
N ASN A 108 10.71 -7.01 13.07
CA ASN A 108 10.07 -6.52 14.29
C ASN A 108 9.35 -5.18 14.06
N LEU A 109 9.92 -4.27 13.28
CA LEU A 109 9.27 -3.01 12.91
C LEU A 109 8.01 -3.28 12.06
N SER A 110 8.10 -4.19 11.12
CA SER A 110 6.95 -4.62 10.31
C SER A 110 5.89 -5.31 11.17
N LYS A 111 6.30 -6.19 12.09
CA LYS A 111 5.41 -6.84 13.07
C LYS A 111 4.72 -5.80 13.95
N LEU A 112 5.46 -4.78 14.44
CA LEU A 112 4.90 -3.71 15.27
C LEU A 112 3.78 -2.95 14.55
N ARG A 113 3.94 -2.69 13.26
CA ARG A 113 2.89 -2.03 12.44
C ARG A 113 1.61 -2.84 12.39
N LEU A 114 1.71 -4.16 12.19
CA LEU A 114 0.55 -5.06 12.15
C LEU A 114 -0.05 -5.29 13.54
N PHE A 115 0.80 -5.39 14.56
CA PHE A 115 0.41 -5.49 15.96
C PHE A 115 -0.42 -4.27 16.41
N LYS A 116 0.08 -3.08 16.12
CA LYS A 116 -0.65 -1.82 16.38
C LYS A 116 -2.02 -1.82 15.73
N TYR A 117 -2.11 -2.20 14.45
CA TYR A 117 -3.38 -2.30 13.74
C TYR A 117 -4.34 -3.28 14.43
N ALA A 118 -3.86 -4.49 14.75
CA ALA A 118 -4.67 -5.49 15.44
C ALA A 118 -5.14 -5.02 16.83
N TYR A 119 -4.25 -4.38 17.59
CA TYR A 119 -4.55 -3.81 18.89
C TYR A 119 -5.69 -2.79 18.83
N GLN A 120 -5.69 -1.95 17.83
CA GLN A 120 -6.65 -0.85 17.71
C GLN A 120 -8.02 -1.30 17.20
N ILE A 121 -8.11 -2.39 16.44
CA ILE A 121 -9.37 -2.84 15.82
C ILE A 121 -10.00 -4.02 16.57
N LYS A 122 -9.18 -4.90 17.15
CA LYS A 122 -9.73 -6.04 17.91
C LYS A 122 -10.35 -5.58 19.23
N LYS A 123 -11.60 -5.97 19.43
CA LYS A 123 -12.34 -5.75 20.71
C LYS A 123 -11.94 -6.74 21.82
N SER A 124 -11.11 -7.75 21.52
CA SER A 124 -10.61 -8.73 22.48
C SER A 124 -9.44 -8.18 23.29
N GLN A 125 -9.12 -8.82 24.43
CA GLN A 125 -7.92 -8.45 25.19
C GLN A 125 -6.67 -8.50 24.30
N PRO A 126 -5.78 -7.48 24.37
CA PRO A 126 -4.57 -7.44 23.58
C PRO A 126 -3.62 -8.58 23.99
N LEU A 127 -3.08 -9.26 22.97
CA LEU A 127 -2.01 -10.25 23.17
C LEU A 127 -0.68 -9.53 23.37
N PRO A 128 0.26 -10.06 24.18
CA PRO A 128 1.64 -9.59 24.17
C PRO A 128 2.26 -9.64 22.78
N PHE A 129 3.18 -8.73 22.48
CA PHE A 129 3.83 -8.65 21.17
C PHE A 129 4.51 -9.96 20.77
N LYS A 130 5.20 -10.62 21.71
CA LYS A 130 5.83 -11.94 21.46
C LYS A 130 4.85 -13.01 20.98
N ASP A 131 3.60 -12.98 21.47
CA ASP A 131 2.56 -13.96 21.13
C ASP A 131 1.77 -13.59 19.87
N PHE A 132 1.98 -12.39 19.35
CA PHE A 132 1.39 -11.95 18.07
C PHE A 132 2.19 -12.52 16.91
N ILE A 133 1.63 -13.54 16.25
CA ILE A 133 2.32 -14.28 15.20
C ILE A 133 2.00 -13.69 13.84
N ILE A 134 3.04 -13.42 13.07
CA ILE A 134 2.96 -13.04 11.66
C ILE A 134 3.52 -14.19 10.81
N ASP A 135 2.78 -14.59 9.78
CA ASP A 135 3.16 -15.67 8.89
C ASP A 135 4.40 -15.28 8.06
N LYS A 136 5.27 -16.25 7.79
CA LYS A 136 6.45 -16.06 6.95
C LYS A 136 6.10 -15.53 5.55
N GLU A 137 4.91 -15.88 5.05
CA GLU A 137 4.40 -15.42 3.76
C GLU A 137 4.21 -13.90 3.71
N VAL A 138 3.72 -13.29 4.80
CA VAL A 138 3.60 -11.83 4.92
C VAL A 138 4.96 -11.17 4.75
N PHE A 139 5.98 -11.64 5.51
CA PHE A 139 7.34 -11.07 5.41
C PHE A 139 7.96 -11.26 4.03
N ASN A 140 7.75 -12.41 3.40
CA ASN A 140 8.24 -12.67 2.05
C ASN A 140 7.58 -11.72 1.04
N THR A 141 6.27 -11.53 1.15
CA THR A 141 5.51 -10.63 0.27
C THR A 141 5.92 -9.17 0.47
N GLN A 142 6.18 -8.76 1.72
CA GLN A 142 6.71 -7.43 2.03
C GLN A 142 8.10 -7.20 1.42
N LYS A 143 9.00 -8.19 1.47
CA LYS A 143 10.32 -8.11 0.82
C LYS A 143 10.20 -7.94 -0.70
N ILE A 144 9.27 -8.67 -1.33
CA ILE A 144 8.99 -8.52 -2.77
C ILE A 144 8.47 -7.11 -3.06
N LEU A 145 7.50 -6.63 -2.28
CA LEU A 145 6.96 -5.27 -2.42
C LEU A 145 8.07 -4.21 -2.32
N THR A 146 8.89 -4.29 -1.28
CA THR A 146 10.00 -3.35 -1.05
C THR A 146 11.00 -3.38 -2.20
N SER A 147 11.35 -4.57 -2.67
CA SER A 147 12.23 -4.74 -3.84
C SER A 147 11.63 -4.09 -5.10
N GLU A 148 10.33 -4.29 -5.37
CA GLU A 148 9.67 -3.69 -6.51
C GLU A 148 9.57 -2.16 -6.38
N LEU A 149 9.38 -1.65 -5.16
CA LEU A 149 9.38 -0.21 -4.89
C LEU A 149 10.75 0.44 -5.12
N LYS A 150 11.85 -0.25 -4.90
CA LYS A 150 13.22 0.24 -5.09
C LYS A 150 13.72 0.14 -6.55
N LYS A 151 13.00 -0.49 -7.47
CA LYS A 151 13.42 -0.68 -8.88
C LYS A 151 13.25 0.55 -9.77
N ARG A 152 12.61 1.59 -9.30
CA ARG A 152 12.31 2.78 -10.09
C ARG A 152 13.54 3.63 -10.31
N ARG A 153 13.58 4.24 -11.49
CA ARG A 153 14.70 5.11 -11.86
C ARG A 153 14.79 6.33 -10.93
N HIS A 154 13.66 6.93 -10.59
CA HIS A 154 13.62 8.13 -9.75
C HIS A 154 12.61 7.99 -8.63
N SER A 155 13.05 8.24 -7.41
CA SER A 155 12.21 8.28 -6.22
C SER A 155 12.45 9.59 -5.48
N SER A 156 11.39 10.35 -5.22
CA SER A 156 11.42 11.57 -4.42
C SER A 156 10.58 11.36 -3.16
N VAL A 157 11.20 11.44 -2.00
CA VAL A 157 10.57 11.18 -0.71
C VAL A 157 10.73 12.40 0.18
N ILE A 158 9.62 13.01 0.57
CA ILE A 158 9.58 14.10 1.55
C ILE A 158 9.22 13.49 2.91
N ILE A 159 9.99 13.77 3.93
CA ILE A 159 9.78 13.28 5.29
C ILE A 159 9.76 14.44 6.28
N SER A 160 8.95 14.33 7.33
CA SER A 160 8.98 15.29 8.44
C SER A 160 10.28 15.13 9.23
N HIS A 161 10.76 16.20 9.85
CA HIS A 161 11.97 16.19 10.68
C HIS A 161 11.84 15.30 11.93
N ASP A 162 10.62 14.98 12.35
CA ASP A 162 10.31 14.21 13.56
C ASP A 162 9.75 12.82 13.29
N ILE A 163 9.98 12.26 12.09
CA ILE A 163 9.38 10.97 11.64
C ILE A 163 9.59 9.80 12.61
N PHE A 164 10.67 9.80 13.36
CA PHE A 164 10.94 8.76 14.36
C PHE A 164 10.18 8.94 15.67
N SER A 165 9.72 10.17 15.97
CA SER A 165 9.05 10.48 17.24
C SER A 165 7.77 9.68 17.44
N SER A 166 7.03 9.42 16.37
CA SER A 166 5.78 8.67 16.45
C SER A 166 6.02 7.20 16.80
N ILE A 167 6.97 6.53 16.15
CA ILE A 167 7.25 5.12 16.41
C ILE A 167 7.88 4.91 17.79
N ILE A 168 8.72 5.84 18.26
CA ILE A 168 9.29 5.79 19.61
C ILE A 168 8.18 5.93 20.66
N ARG A 169 7.23 6.86 20.48
CA ARG A 169 6.08 7.01 21.37
C ARG A 169 5.20 5.75 21.38
N GLU A 170 4.99 5.11 20.24
CA GLU A 170 4.22 3.87 20.13
C GLU A 170 4.91 2.71 20.87
N ILE A 171 6.22 2.55 20.70
CA ILE A 171 7.01 1.53 21.42
C ILE A 171 6.90 1.75 22.92
N ASN A 172 7.13 2.98 23.40
CA ASN A 172 7.01 3.33 24.82
C ASN A 172 5.60 3.11 25.36
N TYR A 173 4.56 3.42 24.58
CA TYR A 173 3.17 3.17 24.94
C TYR A 173 2.90 1.68 25.18
N PHE A 174 3.30 0.82 24.25
CA PHE A 174 3.08 -0.61 24.38
C PHE A 174 3.94 -1.25 25.48
N TYR A 175 5.14 -0.74 25.71
CA TYR A 175 5.98 -1.15 26.81
C TYR A 175 5.33 -0.83 28.17
N ASN A 176 4.82 0.39 28.34
CA ASN A 176 4.12 0.81 29.56
C ASN A 176 2.83 0.02 29.83
N LEU A 177 2.23 -0.56 28.79
CA LEU A 177 1.09 -1.47 28.91
C LEU A 177 1.51 -2.93 29.20
N ASN A 178 2.78 -3.22 29.37
CA ASN A 178 3.33 -4.58 29.48
C ASN A 178 3.01 -5.49 28.27
N LEU A 179 2.82 -4.90 27.11
CA LEU A 179 2.59 -5.62 25.85
C LEU A 179 3.88 -5.87 25.07
N LEU A 180 4.95 -5.11 25.36
CA LEU A 180 6.33 -5.33 24.93
C LEU A 180 7.18 -5.66 26.16
N ASP A 181 8.07 -6.62 26.06
CA ASP A 181 9.08 -6.90 27.07
C ASP A 181 10.45 -6.27 26.71
N GLU A 182 11.47 -6.42 27.58
CA GLU A 182 12.80 -5.85 27.35
C GLU A 182 13.50 -6.43 26.10
N HIS A 183 13.27 -7.70 25.81
CA HIS A 183 13.81 -8.33 24.60
C HIS A 183 13.20 -7.73 23.33
N ASP A 184 11.90 -7.48 23.35
CA ASP A 184 11.19 -6.81 22.24
C ASP A 184 11.74 -5.40 22.03
N LEU A 185 11.99 -4.65 23.12
CA LEU A 185 12.57 -3.30 23.04
C LEU A 185 13.97 -3.31 22.42
N ILE A 186 14.83 -4.23 22.84
CA ILE A 186 16.19 -4.36 22.28
C ILE A 186 16.09 -4.64 20.78
N SER A 187 15.28 -5.63 20.39
CA SER A 187 15.12 -6.02 19.00
C SER A 187 14.60 -4.87 18.12
N LEU A 188 13.60 -4.11 18.62
CA LEU A 188 13.06 -2.96 17.91
C LEU A 188 14.07 -1.81 17.80
N LYS A 189 14.85 -1.58 18.85
CA LYS A 189 15.92 -0.57 18.86
C LYS A 189 17.02 -0.91 17.86
N ASP A 190 17.42 -2.18 17.81
CA ASP A 190 18.47 -2.64 16.87
C ASP A 190 18.01 -2.45 15.43
N GLU A 191 16.78 -2.85 15.10
CA GLU A 191 16.21 -2.64 13.75
C GLU A 191 16.04 -1.15 13.42
N LEU A 192 15.71 -0.28 14.40
CA LEU A 192 15.67 1.17 14.17
C LEU A 192 17.05 1.75 13.89
N ASN A 193 18.10 1.26 14.57
CA ASN A 193 19.47 1.67 14.30
C ASN A 193 19.94 1.21 12.91
N ASP A 194 19.62 -0.02 12.52
CA ASP A 194 19.92 -0.53 11.18
C ASP A 194 19.23 0.31 10.12
N LEU A 195 17.95 0.63 10.32
CA LEU A 195 17.20 1.50 9.42
C LEU A 195 17.81 2.91 9.32
N LEU A 196 18.25 3.49 10.43
CA LEU A 196 18.94 4.79 10.43
C LEU A 196 20.23 4.75 9.59
N ASN A 197 21.02 3.69 9.73
CA ASN A 197 22.24 3.48 8.95
C ASN A 197 21.93 3.30 7.46
N GLU A 198 20.86 2.59 7.11
CA GLU A 198 20.39 2.46 5.72
C GLU A 198 19.98 3.83 5.14
N LEU A 199 19.18 4.60 5.88
CA LEU A 199 18.74 5.93 5.45
C LEU A 199 19.94 6.89 5.30
N TYR A 200 20.90 6.84 6.23
CA TYR A 200 22.14 7.61 6.09
C TYR A 200 22.90 7.23 4.81
N THR A 201 23.03 5.94 4.54
CA THR A 201 23.69 5.45 3.32
C THR A 201 22.99 5.95 2.05
N TYR A 202 21.66 5.90 2.02
CA TYR A 202 20.88 6.41 0.90
C TYR A 202 21.01 7.93 0.73
N THR A 203 21.09 8.67 1.84
CA THR A 203 21.26 10.14 1.79
C THR A 203 22.62 10.53 1.23
N VAL A 204 23.66 9.79 1.59
CA VAL A 204 25.04 10.05 1.13
C VAL A 204 25.23 9.65 -0.33
N SER A 205 24.66 8.50 -0.75
CA SER A 205 24.81 8.00 -2.11
C SER A 205 23.85 8.67 -3.11
N GLY A 206 22.71 9.18 -2.63
CA GLY A 206 21.60 9.62 -3.49
C GLY A 206 20.91 8.48 -4.24
N GLN A 207 21.15 7.23 -3.83
CA GLN A 207 20.69 6.04 -4.55
C GLN A 207 20.32 4.91 -3.59
N TYR A 208 19.41 4.06 -4.05
CA TYR A 208 19.25 2.73 -3.47
C TYR A 208 20.44 1.83 -3.84
N ALA A 209 20.58 0.70 -3.14
CA ALA A 209 21.65 -0.27 -3.41
C ALA A 209 21.68 -0.84 -4.86
N ASN A 210 20.62 -0.66 -5.63
CA ASN A 210 20.49 -1.04 -7.04
C ASN A 210 20.73 0.11 -8.04
N GLU A 211 21.39 1.16 -7.60
CA GLU A 211 21.73 2.36 -8.41
C GLU A 211 20.51 3.18 -8.88
N ALA A 212 19.33 2.91 -8.35
CA ALA A 212 18.14 3.73 -8.62
C ALA A 212 18.19 5.02 -7.78
N ASP A 213 17.93 6.17 -8.41
CA ASP A 213 18.02 7.47 -7.76
C ASP A 213 16.99 7.61 -6.62
N LEU A 214 17.44 8.10 -5.48
CA LEU A 214 16.62 8.42 -4.33
C LEU A 214 16.93 9.82 -3.82
N PHE A 215 15.96 10.70 -3.91
CA PHE A 215 16.01 12.05 -3.36
C PHE A 215 15.20 12.09 -2.06
N LEU A 216 15.90 12.23 -0.94
CA LEU A 216 15.28 12.42 0.37
C LEU A 216 15.28 13.92 0.72
N TYR A 217 14.09 14.45 0.98
CA TYR A 217 13.88 15.83 1.38
C TYR A 217 13.36 15.88 2.80
N LEU A 218 14.00 16.69 3.64
CA LEU A 218 13.53 16.95 5.00
C LEU A 218 12.62 18.18 4.98
N SER A 219 11.36 18.00 5.43
CA SER A 219 10.43 19.11 5.56
C SER A 219 10.55 19.76 6.93
N ASN A 220 10.64 21.10 6.93
CA ASN A 220 10.53 21.90 8.15
C ASN A 220 9.07 22.27 8.49
N VAL A 221 8.14 21.92 7.59
CA VAL A 221 6.70 22.12 7.78
C VAL A 221 6.07 20.76 8.02
N ASP A 222 5.11 20.71 8.93
CA ASP A 222 4.39 19.47 9.25
C ASP A 222 3.68 18.92 8.01
N ILE A 223 3.79 17.60 7.83
CA ILE A 223 3.09 16.85 6.80
C ILE A 223 1.86 16.24 7.46
N GLU A 224 0.67 16.73 7.12
CA GLU A 224 -0.57 16.30 7.78
C GLU A 224 -0.95 14.85 7.45
N SER A 225 -0.73 14.42 6.21
CA SER A 225 -1.11 13.10 5.72
C SER A 225 -0.02 12.47 4.89
N SER A 226 0.14 11.15 5.04
CA SER A 226 1.07 10.40 4.20
C SER A 226 0.43 10.00 2.89
N TYR A 227 1.08 10.32 1.79
CA TYR A 227 0.63 9.95 0.43
C TYR A 227 1.79 9.54 -0.47
N VAL A 228 1.43 8.69 -1.43
CA VAL A 228 2.36 8.13 -2.41
C VAL A 228 1.73 8.26 -3.79
N LEU A 229 2.49 8.79 -4.74
CA LEU A 229 2.15 8.81 -6.16
C LEU A 229 3.13 7.92 -6.92
N LEU A 230 2.61 7.00 -7.69
CA LEU A 230 3.33 6.07 -8.55
C LEU A 230 2.91 6.29 -9.99
N GLU A 231 3.84 6.57 -10.87
CA GLU A 231 3.58 6.79 -12.29
C GLU A 231 4.50 5.94 -13.15
N GLY A 232 3.99 5.46 -14.26
CA GLY A 232 4.73 4.70 -15.27
C GLY A 232 3.82 3.82 -16.12
N ASN A 233 4.26 3.48 -17.32
CA ASN A 233 3.50 2.63 -18.25
C ASN A 233 2.06 3.11 -18.52
N GLY A 234 1.85 4.44 -18.53
CA GLY A 234 0.52 5.03 -18.72
C GLY A 234 -0.44 4.87 -17.53
N ILE A 235 0.05 4.39 -16.39
CA ILE A 235 -0.71 4.23 -15.13
C ILE A 235 -0.24 5.30 -14.16
N SER A 236 -1.19 5.95 -13.49
CA SER A 236 -0.97 6.80 -12.32
C SER A 236 -1.73 6.19 -11.16
N LEU A 237 -1.05 5.95 -10.04
CA LEU A 237 -1.62 5.41 -8.82
C LEU A 237 -1.32 6.34 -7.65
N ALA A 238 -2.36 6.96 -7.10
CA ALA A 238 -2.28 7.70 -5.86
C ALA A 238 -2.71 6.82 -4.68
N HIS A 239 -1.92 6.79 -3.62
CA HIS A 239 -2.22 6.09 -2.37
C HIS A 239 -2.19 7.06 -1.21
N LEU A 240 -3.26 7.10 -0.42
CA LEU A 240 -3.31 7.81 0.85
C LEU A 240 -3.35 6.80 2.00
N ALA A 241 -2.45 6.98 2.96
CA ALA A 241 -2.51 6.25 4.21
C ALA A 241 -3.59 6.87 5.10
N ILE A 242 -4.56 6.06 5.54
CA ILE A 242 -5.65 6.50 6.42
C ILE A 242 -5.30 6.15 7.85
N TYR A 243 -5.03 4.85 8.09
CA TYR A 243 -4.86 4.34 9.43
C TYR A 243 -4.09 3.01 9.47
N GLY A 244 -2.95 2.98 10.14
CA GLY A 244 -2.14 1.77 10.28
C GLY A 244 -1.75 1.14 8.94
N ILE A 245 -2.41 0.05 8.59
CA ILE A 245 -2.22 -0.65 7.32
C ILE A 245 -3.36 -0.42 6.33
N ILE A 246 -4.36 0.37 6.70
CA ILE A 246 -5.45 0.75 5.81
C ILE A 246 -5.05 1.99 5.04
N GLY A 247 -5.23 1.92 3.74
CA GLY A 247 -5.08 3.04 2.83
C GLY A 247 -6.19 3.06 1.78
N MET A 248 -6.21 4.11 1.02
CA MET A 248 -7.10 4.23 -0.14
C MET A 248 -6.30 4.56 -1.38
N ASN A 249 -6.71 3.95 -2.49
CA ASN A 249 -6.06 4.05 -3.78
C ASN A 249 -6.95 4.76 -4.79
N SER A 250 -6.36 5.55 -5.66
CA SER A 250 -7.02 6.11 -6.83
C SER A 250 -6.12 5.97 -8.06
N GLN A 251 -6.73 5.67 -9.20
CA GLN A 251 -6.05 5.64 -10.51
C GLN A 251 -6.52 6.78 -11.42
N ASN A 252 -7.10 7.82 -10.83
CA ASN A 252 -7.51 8.99 -11.60
C ASN A 252 -6.26 9.78 -12.03
N LYS A 253 -6.16 10.07 -13.34
CA LYS A 253 -5.03 10.81 -13.93
C LYS A 253 -4.97 12.30 -13.53
N ASN A 254 -6.01 12.81 -12.90
CA ASN A 254 -6.13 14.22 -12.49
C ASN A 254 -5.77 14.44 -11.00
N ILE A 255 -5.14 13.47 -10.36
CA ILE A 255 -4.55 13.58 -9.03
C ILE A 255 -3.02 13.75 -9.18
#